data_14aa38e5f179d519c33d7a8b557270eb
#
_entry.id   14aa38e5f179d519c33d7a8b557270eb
#
_cell.length_a   1.000
_cell.length_b   1.000
_cell.length_c   1.000
_cell.angle_alpha   90.00
_cell.angle_beta   90.00
_cell.angle_gamma   90.00
#
_symmetry.space_group_name_H-M   'P 1'
#
loop_
_entity.id
_entity.type
_entity.pdbx_description
1 polymer ?
#
loop_
_entity_poly.entity_id
_entity_poly.type
_entity_poly.pdbx_seq_one_letter_code
_entity_poly.pdbx_strand_id
1 'polypeptide(L)'
;MAKVIILNGPAGCGKDTLAMALVEMGFAKGTTRFKNPMFNIALAALGPDAYHDFLDGYDDRARKEKPEDFLNGLSRRQFMIAISEQFVKPVFGDDYFGKYLSGNLPDGDEVFVVSDGGFASEVTPIVAAGHDVRIVRLHRDGYTFIGDSRGYLYDVSGVKDYDIYIIPGDVKSNVID
;
A
#
# COMPACT_ATOMS: atom_id res chain seq x y z
N MET A 1 -12.49 -3.32 17.24
CA MET A 1 -12.34 -3.60 15.78
C MET A 1 -11.89 -2.31 15.10
N ALA A 2 -10.78 -2.32 14.39
CA ALA A 2 -10.29 -1.12 13.72
C ALA A 2 -11.15 -0.77 12.48
N LYS A 3 -11.13 0.51 12.11
CA LYS A 3 -11.68 1.00 10.84
C LYS A 3 -10.52 1.17 9.86
N VAL A 4 -10.64 0.61 8.66
CA VAL A 4 -9.56 0.58 7.67
C VAL A 4 -10.01 1.25 6.39
N ILE A 5 -9.32 2.33 6.02
CA ILE A 5 -9.52 3.01 4.74
C ILE A 5 -8.40 2.57 3.79
N ILE A 6 -8.75 1.89 2.71
CA ILE A 6 -7.80 1.46 1.70
C ILE A 6 -7.85 2.44 0.52
N LEU A 7 -6.76 3.16 0.31
CA LEU A 7 -6.62 4.03 -0.86
C LEU A 7 -6.16 3.20 -2.05
N ASN A 8 -7.02 3.11 -3.05
CA ASN A 8 -6.79 2.34 -4.26
C ASN A 8 -6.70 3.28 -5.48
N GLY A 9 -5.61 3.22 -6.19
CA GLY A 9 -5.37 4.08 -7.34
C GLY A 9 -4.00 3.85 -7.97
N PRO A 10 -3.75 4.37 -9.19
CA PRO A 10 -2.50 4.17 -9.90
C PRO A 10 -1.28 4.70 -9.14
N ALA A 11 -0.10 4.29 -9.57
CA ALA A 11 1.15 4.81 -9.02
C ALA A 11 1.26 6.32 -9.24
N GLY A 12 1.61 7.07 -8.20
CA GLY A 12 1.79 8.53 -8.27
C GLY A 12 0.51 9.36 -8.24
N CYS A 13 -0.69 8.78 -8.16
CA CYS A 13 -1.95 9.54 -8.13
C CYS A 13 -2.17 10.35 -6.84
N GLY A 14 -1.36 10.16 -5.78
CA GLY A 14 -1.42 10.95 -4.54
C GLY A 14 -1.89 10.18 -3.30
N LYS A 15 -1.92 8.85 -3.33
CA LYS A 15 -2.35 8.01 -2.19
C LYS A 15 -1.60 8.31 -0.89
N ASP A 16 -0.26 8.34 -0.94
CA ASP A 16 0.54 8.60 0.27
C ASP A 16 0.31 10.01 0.81
N THR A 17 0.19 11.01 -0.08
CA THR A 17 -0.11 12.40 0.30
C THR A 17 -1.47 12.51 0.98
N LEU A 18 -2.49 11.86 0.42
CA LEU A 18 -3.83 11.85 1.01
C LEU A 18 -3.85 11.10 2.35
N ALA A 19 -3.16 9.95 2.44
CA ALA A 19 -3.07 9.20 3.68
C ALA A 19 -2.45 10.01 4.81
N MET A 20 -1.37 10.74 4.53
CA MET A 20 -0.73 11.64 5.50
C MET A 20 -1.63 12.79 5.89
N ALA A 21 -2.32 13.43 4.94
CA ALA A 21 -3.26 14.52 5.22
C ALA A 21 -4.40 14.06 6.14
N LEU A 22 -4.95 12.86 5.95
CA LEU A 22 -5.98 12.30 6.84
C LEU A 22 -5.49 12.12 8.28
N VAL A 23 -4.22 11.76 8.47
CA VAL A 23 -3.60 11.68 9.80
C VAL A 23 -3.37 13.06 10.39
N GLU A 24 -2.80 14.00 9.63
CA GLU A 24 -2.52 15.37 10.06
C GLU A 24 -3.79 16.14 10.45
N MET A 25 -4.89 15.87 9.76
CA MET A 25 -6.20 16.45 10.04
C MET A 25 -6.95 15.74 11.18
N GLY A 26 -6.40 14.68 11.76
CA GLY A 26 -6.99 13.91 12.86
C GLY A 26 -8.13 12.96 12.47
N PHE A 27 -8.35 12.70 11.18
CA PHE A 27 -9.35 11.73 10.71
C PHE A 27 -8.85 10.29 10.82
N ALA A 28 -7.55 10.07 10.82
CA ALA A 28 -6.94 8.76 11.01
C ALA A 28 -5.86 8.81 12.09
N LYS A 29 -5.70 7.69 12.80
CA LYS A 29 -4.67 7.50 13.83
C LYS A 29 -3.28 7.31 13.23
N GLY A 30 -3.21 6.68 12.07
CA GLY A 30 -1.96 6.38 11.41
C GLY A 30 -2.13 5.79 10.02
N THR A 31 -1.01 5.65 9.35
CA THR A 31 -0.92 4.98 8.05
C THR A 31 -0.25 3.62 8.19
N THR A 32 -0.64 2.67 7.34
CA THR A 32 0.01 1.38 7.21
C THR A 32 0.05 0.94 5.74
N ARG A 33 0.75 -0.13 5.45
CA ARG A 33 0.92 -0.63 4.07
C ARG A 33 0.92 -2.15 4.05
N PHE A 34 0.33 -2.75 3.03
CA PHE A 34 0.40 -4.20 2.80
C PHE A 34 1.84 -4.69 2.64
N LYS A 35 2.69 -3.90 2.00
CA LYS A 35 4.09 -4.23 1.74
C LYS A 35 5.04 -4.13 2.94
N ASN A 36 4.56 -3.70 4.13
CA ASN A 36 5.43 -3.58 5.31
C ASN A 36 6.25 -4.84 5.62
N PRO A 37 5.70 -6.07 5.61
CA PRO A 37 6.50 -7.27 5.86
C PRO A 37 7.58 -7.51 4.81
N MET A 38 7.41 -7.03 3.58
CA MET A 38 8.44 -7.13 2.53
C MET A 38 9.69 -6.31 2.89
N PHE A 39 9.53 -5.15 3.52
CA PHE A 39 10.66 -4.34 4.00
C PHE A 39 11.41 -5.03 5.14
N ASN A 40 10.71 -5.75 6.02
CA ASN A 40 11.36 -6.55 7.07
C ASN A 40 12.17 -7.70 6.48
N ILE A 41 11.65 -8.36 5.44
CA ILE A 41 12.39 -9.39 4.69
C ILE A 41 13.59 -8.79 3.98
N ALA A 42 13.42 -7.62 3.34
CA ALA A 42 14.53 -6.91 2.69
C ALA A 42 15.63 -6.55 3.69
N LEU A 43 15.27 -6.04 4.88
CA LEU A 43 16.24 -5.74 5.94
C LEU A 43 16.99 -7.02 6.38
N ALA A 44 16.28 -8.12 6.58
CA ALA A 44 16.89 -9.38 7.00
C ALA A 44 17.83 -9.96 5.91
N ALA A 45 17.48 -9.78 4.63
CA ALA A 45 18.26 -10.28 3.51
C ALA A 45 19.50 -9.43 3.20
N LEU A 46 19.40 -8.11 3.30
CA LEU A 46 20.45 -7.16 2.93
C LEU A 46 21.38 -6.81 4.08
N GLY A 47 20.92 -6.94 5.32
CA GLY A 47 21.59 -6.37 6.47
C GLY A 47 21.41 -4.84 6.58
N PRO A 48 21.79 -4.23 7.73
CA PRO A 48 21.48 -2.82 8.02
C PRO A 48 22.06 -1.83 7.01
N ASP A 49 23.32 -2.00 6.63
CA ASP A 49 24.02 -1.03 5.78
C ASP A 49 23.45 -1.00 4.35
N ALA A 50 23.37 -2.18 3.69
CA ALA A 50 22.80 -2.26 2.35
C ALA A 50 21.29 -1.95 2.33
N TYR A 51 20.58 -2.24 3.42
CA TYR A 51 19.18 -1.85 3.57
C TYR A 51 18.99 -0.34 3.67
N HIS A 52 19.91 0.37 4.32
CA HIS A 52 19.88 1.84 4.35
C HIS A 52 20.00 2.41 2.93
N ASP A 53 20.98 1.94 2.14
CA ASP A 53 21.13 2.33 0.73
C ASP A 53 19.90 1.97 -0.11
N PHE A 54 19.30 0.81 0.17
CA PHE A 54 18.06 0.39 -0.47
C PHE A 54 16.92 1.39 -0.21
N LEU A 55 16.69 1.79 1.04
CA LEU A 55 15.62 2.72 1.42
C LEU A 55 15.84 4.11 0.82
N ASP A 56 17.07 4.62 0.86
CA ASP A 56 17.42 5.96 0.35
C ASP A 56 17.05 6.13 -1.13
N GLY A 57 17.12 5.07 -1.93
CA GLY A 57 16.71 5.09 -3.34
C GLY A 57 15.29 4.57 -3.61
N TYR A 58 14.60 4.01 -2.60
CA TYR A 58 13.30 3.37 -2.84
C TYR A 58 12.15 4.37 -3.07
N ASP A 59 12.19 5.53 -2.44
CA ASP A 59 11.17 6.57 -2.58
C ASP A 59 11.44 7.50 -3.77
N ASP A 60 12.66 7.52 -4.29
CA ASP A 60 13.01 8.19 -5.56
C ASP A 60 12.57 7.31 -6.75
N ARG A 61 11.64 7.83 -7.56
CA ARG A 61 11.07 7.09 -8.67
C ARG A 61 12.09 6.66 -9.73
N ALA A 62 13.07 7.49 -10.04
CA ALA A 62 14.10 7.19 -11.04
C ALA A 62 15.10 6.16 -10.51
N ARG A 63 15.55 6.33 -9.25
CA ARG A 63 16.47 5.39 -8.58
C ARG A 63 15.82 4.04 -8.31
N LYS A 64 14.53 4.01 -8.02
CA LYS A 64 13.77 2.78 -7.76
C LYS A 64 13.77 1.81 -8.93
N GLU A 65 13.75 2.31 -10.15
CA GLU A 65 13.73 1.51 -11.38
C GLU A 65 15.13 1.17 -11.91
N LYS A 66 16.18 1.77 -11.33
CA LYS A 66 17.55 1.57 -11.77
C LYS A 66 18.13 0.27 -11.22
N PRO A 67 18.80 -0.57 -12.07
CA PRO A 67 19.56 -1.73 -11.58
C PRO A 67 20.66 -1.33 -10.62
N GLU A 68 20.88 -2.14 -9.58
CA GLU A 68 21.88 -1.93 -8.54
C GLU A 68 22.76 -3.15 -8.36
N ASP A 69 24.07 -2.95 -8.21
CA ASP A 69 25.03 -4.05 -8.08
C ASP A 69 24.81 -4.85 -6.79
N PHE A 70 24.49 -4.17 -5.67
CA PHE A 70 24.21 -4.84 -4.40
C PHE A 70 22.90 -5.68 -4.40
N LEU A 71 22.07 -5.53 -5.43
CA LEU A 71 20.89 -6.34 -5.69
C LEU A 71 21.09 -7.33 -6.85
N ASN A 72 22.35 -7.62 -7.18
CA ASN A 72 22.71 -8.51 -8.29
C ASN A 72 22.08 -8.09 -9.64
N GLY A 73 22.08 -6.79 -9.91
CA GLY A 73 21.54 -6.22 -11.15
C GLY A 73 20.02 -6.02 -11.17
N LEU A 74 19.30 -6.37 -10.10
CA LEU A 74 17.89 -6.03 -9.96
C LEU A 74 17.72 -4.56 -9.59
N SER A 75 16.63 -3.95 -10.03
CA SER A 75 16.20 -2.69 -9.46
C SER A 75 15.54 -2.91 -8.09
N ARG A 76 15.41 -1.85 -7.29
CA ARG A 76 14.71 -1.90 -5.98
C ARG A 76 13.26 -2.39 -6.13
N ARG A 77 12.58 -1.97 -7.20
CA ARG A 77 11.24 -2.48 -7.53
C ARG A 77 11.26 -3.97 -7.82
N GLN A 78 12.17 -4.44 -8.69
CA GLN A 78 12.27 -5.84 -9.06
C GLN A 78 12.61 -6.72 -7.85
N PHE A 79 13.47 -6.26 -6.95
CA PHE A 79 13.78 -6.96 -5.71
C PHE A 79 12.55 -7.13 -4.81
N MET A 80 11.74 -6.07 -4.63
CA MET A 80 10.50 -6.17 -3.86
C MET A 80 9.46 -7.08 -4.54
N ILE A 81 9.36 -7.06 -5.87
CA ILE A 81 8.51 -7.99 -6.63
C ILE A 81 8.97 -9.43 -6.42
N ALA A 82 10.28 -9.70 -6.44
CA ALA A 82 10.82 -11.03 -6.19
C ALA A 82 10.47 -11.52 -4.76
N ILE A 83 10.59 -10.67 -3.75
CA ILE A 83 10.15 -11.01 -2.38
C ILE A 83 8.67 -11.40 -2.38
N SER A 84 7.80 -10.62 -3.02
CA SER A 84 6.36 -10.88 -3.06
C SER A 84 6.04 -12.14 -3.85
N GLU A 85 6.43 -12.18 -5.14
CA GLU A 85 5.91 -13.14 -6.11
C GLU A 85 6.71 -14.45 -6.15
N GLN A 86 7.99 -14.43 -5.75
CA GLN A 86 8.84 -15.63 -5.79
C GLN A 86 9.04 -16.26 -4.41
N PHE A 87 8.75 -15.54 -3.34
CA PHE A 87 8.92 -16.05 -1.97
C PHE A 87 7.62 -15.99 -1.15
N VAL A 88 7.08 -14.80 -0.87
CA VAL A 88 6.00 -14.68 0.12
C VAL A 88 4.72 -15.37 -0.34
N LYS A 89 4.21 -15.03 -1.52
CA LYS A 89 2.95 -15.61 -2.01
C LYS A 89 3.03 -17.12 -2.27
N PRO A 90 4.09 -17.65 -2.91
CA PRO A 90 4.21 -19.09 -3.10
C PRO A 90 4.29 -19.90 -1.81
N VAL A 91 4.84 -19.32 -0.73
CA VAL A 91 5.02 -20.01 0.56
C VAL A 91 3.83 -19.82 1.49
N PHE A 92 3.25 -18.62 1.55
CA PHE A 92 2.26 -18.24 2.57
C PHE A 92 0.85 -17.98 2.00
N GLY A 93 0.70 -17.95 0.68
CA GLY A 93 -0.57 -17.67 -0.02
C GLY A 93 -0.72 -16.22 -0.47
N ASP A 94 -1.59 -16.01 -1.47
CA ASP A 94 -1.86 -14.69 -2.06
C ASP A 94 -2.49 -13.70 -1.08
N ASP A 95 -3.11 -14.20 -0.02
CA ASP A 95 -3.78 -13.42 1.02
C ASP A 95 -2.89 -13.07 2.22
N TYR A 96 -1.60 -13.46 2.18
CA TYR A 96 -0.66 -13.27 3.28
C TYR A 96 -0.56 -11.83 3.74
N PHE A 97 -0.45 -10.88 2.82
CA PHE A 97 -0.28 -9.47 3.17
C PHE A 97 -1.50 -8.90 3.89
N GLY A 98 -2.70 -9.32 3.49
CA GLY A 98 -3.93 -8.98 4.19
C GLY A 98 -4.03 -9.59 5.59
N LYS A 99 -3.67 -10.86 5.74
CA LYS A 99 -3.60 -11.56 7.05
C LYS A 99 -2.58 -10.89 7.97
N TYR A 100 -1.40 -10.58 7.45
CA TYR A 100 -0.35 -9.90 8.21
C TYR A 100 -0.81 -8.53 8.70
N LEU A 101 -1.40 -7.72 7.81
CA LEU A 101 -1.90 -6.40 8.17
C LEU A 101 -3.00 -6.51 9.22
N SER A 102 -3.99 -7.38 9.00
CA SER A 102 -5.09 -7.60 9.94
C SER A 102 -4.60 -8.00 11.34
N GLY A 103 -3.63 -8.92 11.42
CA GLY A 103 -3.07 -9.38 12.70
C GLY A 103 -2.22 -8.33 13.42
N ASN A 104 -1.83 -7.24 12.74
CA ASN A 104 -1.04 -6.14 13.31
C ASN A 104 -1.84 -4.85 13.51
N LEU A 105 -3.14 -4.85 13.20
CA LEU A 105 -4.01 -3.73 13.54
C LEU A 105 -4.33 -3.76 15.04
N PRO A 106 -4.25 -2.63 15.73
CA PRO A 106 -4.60 -2.58 17.14
C PRO A 106 -6.10 -2.79 17.37
N ASP A 107 -6.45 -3.30 18.54
CA ASP A 107 -7.83 -3.33 18.99
C ASP A 107 -8.35 -1.91 19.25
N GLY A 108 -9.60 -1.65 18.86
CA GLY A 108 -10.26 -0.37 19.11
C GLY A 108 -11.04 0.15 17.90
N ASP A 109 -11.57 1.37 18.02
CA ASP A 109 -12.36 2.04 17.00
C ASP A 109 -11.54 3.01 16.14
N GLU A 110 -10.23 2.92 16.24
CA GLU A 110 -9.34 3.84 15.55
C GLU A 110 -9.34 3.58 14.03
N VAL A 111 -9.13 4.67 13.28
CA VAL A 111 -9.07 4.64 11.82
C VAL A 111 -7.61 4.53 11.37
N PHE A 112 -7.32 3.57 10.49
CA PHE A 112 -6.02 3.41 9.84
C PHE A 112 -6.17 3.52 8.33
N VAL A 113 -5.23 4.19 7.69
CA VAL A 113 -5.20 4.35 6.23
C VAL A 113 -4.14 3.46 5.61
N VAL A 114 -4.54 2.65 4.63
CA VAL A 114 -3.64 1.81 3.83
C VAL A 114 -3.44 2.47 2.46
N SER A 115 -2.21 2.86 2.13
CA SER A 115 -1.93 3.66 0.92
C SER A 115 -1.48 2.86 -0.30
N ASP A 116 -1.40 1.53 -0.22
CA ASP A 116 -0.86 0.70 -1.30
C ASP A 116 -1.77 -0.46 -1.75
N GLY A 117 -3.05 -0.43 -1.40
CA GLY A 117 -4.02 -1.45 -1.78
C GLY A 117 -4.21 -1.58 -3.30
N GLY A 118 -4.34 -2.81 -3.78
CA GLY A 118 -4.49 -3.07 -5.20
C GLY A 118 -4.99 -4.48 -5.56
N PHE A 119 -5.13 -5.37 -4.57
CA PHE A 119 -5.61 -6.73 -4.78
C PHE A 119 -6.74 -7.08 -3.80
N ALA A 120 -7.82 -7.71 -4.31
CA ALA A 120 -8.93 -8.16 -3.47
C ALA A 120 -8.49 -9.21 -2.44
N SER A 121 -7.49 -10.03 -2.77
CA SER A 121 -6.89 -11.02 -1.86
C SER A 121 -6.24 -10.41 -0.62
N GLU A 122 -5.80 -9.15 -0.69
CA GLU A 122 -5.27 -8.41 0.46
C GLU A 122 -6.39 -7.87 1.36
N VAL A 123 -7.54 -7.52 0.78
CA VAL A 123 -8.67 -6.91 1.50
C VAL A 123 -9.51 -7.95 2.24
N THR A 124 -9.79 -9.08 1.60
CA THR A 124 -10.68 -10.13 2.13
C THR A 124 -10.30 -10.60 3.55
N PRO A 125 -9.03 -10.84 3.91
CA PRO A 125 -8.66 -11.25 5.26
C PRO A 125 -8.97 -10.20 6.33
N ILE A 126 -8.89 -8.91 5.99
CA ILE A 126 -9.18 -7.81 6.93
C ILE A 126 -10.68 -7.79 7.26
N VAL A 127 -11.51 -7.97 6.24
CA VAL A 127 -12.97 -8.09 6.40
C VAL A 127 -13.31 -9.35 7.20
N ALA A 128 -12.70 -10.49 6.88
CA ALA A 128 -12.92 -11.76 7.57
C ALA A 128 -12.55 -11.70 9.05
N ALA A 129 -11.57 -10.87 9.43
CA ALA A 129 -11.20 -10.60 10.82
C ALA A 129 -12.17 -9.65 11.55
N GLY A 130 -13.20 -9.15 10.86
CA GLY A 130 -14.26 -8.33 11.44
C GLY A 130 -13.96 -6.82 11.49
N HIS A 131 -12.92 -6.34 10.80
CA HIS A 131 -12.67 -4.91 10.70
C HIS A 131 -13.67 -4.22 9.76
N ASP A 132 -14.01 -2.94 10.05
CA ASP A 132 -14.81 -2.09 9.14
C ASP A 132 -13.88 -1.56 8.03
N VAL A 133 -14.03 -2.12 6.83
CA VAL A 133 -13.15 -1.80 5.69
C VAL A 133 -13.90 -0.93 4.68
N ARG A 134 -13.24 0.12 4.22
CA ARG A 134 -13.71 0.97 3.13
C ARG A 134 -12.62 1.12 2.09
N ILE A 135 -12.98 1.01 0.82
CA ILE A 135 -12.10 1.27 -0.32
C ILE A 135 -12.43 2.64 -0.87
N VAL A 136 -11.41 3.47 -1.03
CA VAL A 136 -11.52 4.77 -1.70
C VAL A 136 -10.66 4.73 -2.95
N ARG A 137 -11.32 4.68 -4.13
CA ARG A 137 -10.66 4.71 -5.42
C ARG A 137 -10.32 6.15 -5.79
N LEU A 138 -9.04 6.38 -6.04
CA LEU A 138 -8.52 7.70 -6.40
C LEU A 138 -8.33 7.80 -7.91
N HIS A 139 -9.10 8.68 -8.53
CA HIS A 139 -9.00 9.02 -9.93
C HIS A 139 -8.24 10.35 -10.09
N ARG A 140 -7.22 10.35 -10.92
CA ARG A 140 -6.45 11.55 -11.23
C ARG A 140 -6.09 11.56 -12.71
N ASP A 141 -6.35 12.68 -13.38
CA ASP A 141 -6.06 12.84 -14.79
C ASP A 141 -4.58 12.60 -15.08
N GLY A 142 -4.31 11.84 -16.14
CA GLY A 142 -2.95 11.47 -16.55
C GLY A 142 -2.33 10.30 -15.79
N TYR A 143 -3.04 9.67 -14.81
CA TYR A 143 -2.58 8.52 -14.05
C TYR A 143 -3.43 7.30 -14.34
N THR A 144 -2.80 6.20 -14.74
CA THR A 144 -3.47 4.95 -15.11
C THR A 144 -2.74 3.74 -14.52
N PHE A 145 -3.39 2.58 -14.51
CA PHE A 145 -2.78 1.29 -14.17
C PHE A 145 -2.07 0.61 -15.36
N ILE A 146 -1.90 1.29 -16.49
CA ILE A 146 -1.19 0.70 -17.65
C ILE A 146 0.23 0.31 -17.23
N GLY A 147 0.56 -0.99 -17.41
CA GLY A 147 1.86 -1.55 -17.01
C GLY A 147 1.97 -1.91 -15.52
N ASP A 148 0.90 -1.79 -14.74
CA ASP A 148 0.82 -2.26 -13.35
C ASP A 148 -0.02 -3.55 -13.28
N SER A 149 0.36 -4.49 -12.42
CA SER A 149 -0.40 -5.72 -12.17
C SER A 149 -1.68 -5.48 -11.34
N ARG A 150 -1.81 -4.29 -10.75
CA ARG A 150 -2.96 -3.87 -9.94
C ARG A 150 -4.03 -3.20 -10.80
N GLY A 151 -5.22 -3.04 -10.25
CA GLY A 151 -6.32 -2.31 -10.85
C GLY A 151 -7.19 -1.62 -9.79
N TYR A 152 -8.26 -0.97 -10.25
CA TYR A 152 -9.30 -0.52 -9.34
C TYR A 152 -10.03 -1.72 -8.75
N LEU A 153 -10.29 -1.66 -7.45
CA LEU A 153 -11.05 -2.67 -6.71
C LEU A 153 -12.53 -2.30 -6.70
N TYR A 154 -13.34 -3.17 -7.25
CA TYR A 154 -14.81 -3.04 -7.27
C TYR A 154 -15.43 -4.29 -6.64
N ASP A 155 -16.59 -4.12 -6.03
CA ASP A 155 -17.45 -5.21 -5.56
C ASP A 155 -16.75 -6.21 -4.60
N VAL A 156 -15.81 -5.73 -3.77
CA VAL A 156 -15.22 -6.58 -2.74
C VAL A 156 -16.26 -6.85 -1.66
N SER A 157 -16.57 -8.13 -1.44
CA SER A 157 -17.62 -8.55 -0.52
C SER A 157 -17.39 -8.02 0.90
N GLY A 158 -18.44 -7.43 1.50
CA GLY A 158 -18.40 -6.87 2.85
C GLY A 158 -17.73 -5.50 2.97
N VAL A 159 -17.37 -4.87 1.85
CA VAL A 159 -16.70 -3.57 1.81
C VAL A 159 -17.60 -2.53 1.16
N LYS A 160 -17.61 -1.32 1.73
CA LYS A 160 -18.15 -0.13 1.07
C LYS A 160 -17.04 0.53 0.27
N ASP A 161 -17.33 0.93 -0.96
CA ASP A 161 -16.37 1.58 -1.84
C ASP A 161 -16.88 2.94 -2.35
N TYR A 162 -15.92 3.82 -2.63
CA TYR A 162 -16.16 5.21 -3.01
C TYR A 162 -15.17 5.63 -4.10
N ASP A 163 -15.59 6.55 -4.97
CA ASP A 163 -14.74 7.18 -5.98
C ASP A 163 -14.47 8.64 -5.61
N ILE A 164 -13.20 9.02 -5.62
CA ILE A 164 -12.75 10.40 -5.42
C ILE A 164 -11.90 10.84 -6.61
N TYR A 165 -12.21 12.02 -7.15
CA TYR A 165 -11.46 12.65 -8.22
C TYR A 165 -10.49 13.67 -7.64
N ILE A 166 -9.19 13.38 -7.72
CA ILE A 166 -8.13 14.17 -7.12
C ILE A 166 -7.92 15.48 -7.87
N ILE A 167 -8.06 16.60 -7.16
CA ILE A 167 -7.74 17.92 -7.64
C ILE A 167 -6.25 18.21 -7.30
N PRO A 168 -5.38 18.38 -8.30
CA PRO A 168 -3.97 18.66 -8.04
C PRO A 168 -3.77 19.97 -7.26
N GLY A 169 -2.92 19.93 -6.23
CA GLY A 169 -2.58 21.11 -5.42
C GLY A 169 -3.53 21.43 -4.29
N ASP A 170 -4.70 20.80 -4.24
CA ASP A 170 -5.69 21.02 -3.17
C ASP A 170 -5.99 19.72 -2.41
N VAL A 171 -5.07 19.36 -1.51
CA VAL A 171 -5.22 18.15 -0.70
C VAL A 171 -6.39 18.24 0.27
N LYS A 172 -6.71 19.46 0.77
CA LYS A 172 -7.77 19.65 1.78
C LYS A 172 -9.15 19.44 1.18
N SER A 173 -9.43 19.96 -0.01
CA SER A 173 -10.72 19.72 -0.69
C SER A 173 -10.93 18.25 -1.02
N ASN A 174 -9.86 17.51 -1.33
CA ASN A 174 -9.95 16.05 -1.57
C ASN A 174 -10.30 15.23 -0.30
N VAL A 175 -10.30 15.83 0.88
CA VAL A 175 -10.62 15.16 2.16
C VAL A 175 -12.05 15.47 2.63
N ILE A 176 -12.62 16.59 2.20
CA ILE A 176 -13.89 17.12 2.73
C ILE A 176 -15.11 16.59 1.96
N ASP A 177 -14.95 16.20 0.70
CA ASP A 177 -16.01 15.64 -0.15
C ASP A 177 -16.10 14.10 0.03
#